data_2b14d71b1e80c68fc90df14e1c108b36
#
_entry.id   2b14d71b1e80c68fc90df14e1c108b36
#
_cell.length_a   1.000
_cell.length_b   1.000
_cell.length_c   1.000
_cell.angle_alpha   90.00
_cell.angle_beta   90.00
_cell.angle_gamma   90.00
#
_symmetry.space_group_name_H-M   'P 1'
#
loop_
_entity.id
_entity.type
_entity.pdbx_description
1 polymer ?
#
loop_
_entity_poly.entity_id
_entity_poly.type
_entity_poly.pdbx_seq_one_letter_code
_entity_poly.pdbx_strand_id
1 'polypeptide(L)'
;MTSATALAGYVLVPATEAQDLVATERESVEWGQPLLTQDQFVTREKIVLGTTDFSVTRRQRWVLVPADDTTTLDFLSGCETYRRPILVKRPGKEQVERALSYSVCSVFVPESKRRNGYAAKMMTLLQHQLSPQVQVPKLLDEQEGDQVEGSGALVVQLDEGHEGEFKDGGKYGGNATCSFLYSDIDDYYSQFGWKVVGNRHVEWQPLSNGEKPAALPEGAKWLQPEELVELGRIDRQHLLSQLQNPATSNDAIRFCVDDPEATSWRWLIKRSNFYATTLLPESAPKPSYFGLLLPSSTGAEAESSYAVWMFDHVERKVAVLRLRFTSATAFAQLVGTVRQQAAEFGMKKCVAWNVDLASLGVELTKEDQDALEQGVRLERFQEALQGGALVERKGKSTSLPALAWYSDKQRGERIEWICNEYGWWC
;
A
#
# COMPACT_ATOMS: atom_id res chain seq x y z
N MET A 1 -12.47 5.81 -30.33
CA MET A 1 -13.54 5.61 -29.32
C MET A 1 -14.09 4.20 -29.53
N THR A 2 -13.62 3.24 -28.75
CA THR A 2 -14.18 1.89 -28.73
C THR A 2 -15.53 2.00 -28.01
N SER A 3 -16.59 1.69 -28.72
CA SER A 3 -17.96 1.79 -28.20
C SER A 3 -18.11 0.91 -26.95
N ALA A 4 -18.79 1.40 -25.91
CA ALA A 4 -19.15 0.65 -24.71
C ALA A 4 -19.83 -0.70 -25.04
N THR A 5 -20.57 -0.74 -26.17
CA THR A 5 -21.22 -1.92 -26.72
C THR A 5 -20.23 -3.02 -27.13
N ALA A 6 -19.01 -2.69 -27.55
CA ALA A 6 -18.01 -3.68 -27.99
C ALA A 6 -17.43 -4.51 -26.82
N LEU A 7 -17.62 -4.10 -25.56
CA LEU A 7 -17.11 -4.79 -24.37
C LEU A 7 -18.21 -5.44 -23.52
N ALA A 8 -19.46 -5.50 -24.01
CA ALA A 8 -20.61 -6.09 -23.29
C ALA A 8 -20.43 -7.59 -23.00
N GLY A 9 -19.75 -8.31 -23.90
CA GLY A 9 -19.53 -9.76 -23.77
C GLY A 9 -18.36 -10.19 -22.88
N TYR A 10 -17.76 -9.28 -22.10
CA TYR A 10 -16.61 -9.58 -21.24
C TYR A 10 -16.97 -9.44 -19.77
N VAL A 11 -16.53 -10.40 -18.96
CA VAL A 11 -16.76 -10.48 -17.51
C VAL A 11 -15.44 -10.51 -16.75
N LEU A 12 -15.45 -10.04 -15.52
CA LEU A 12 -14.35 -10.14 -14.58
C LEU A 12 -14.59 -11.35 -13.67
N VAL A 13 -13.64 -12.27 -13.65
CA VAL A 13 -13.76 -13.50 -12.85
C VAL A 13 -12.49 -13.72 -12.01
N PRO A 14 -12.59 -14.44 -10.88
CA PRO A 14 -11.44 -14.99 -10.19
C PRO A 14 -10.65 -15.89 -11.15
N ALA A 15 -9.33 -15.71 -11.22
CA ALA A 15 -8.49 -16.51 -12.09
C ALA A 15 -8.40 -17.97 -11.60
N THR A 16 -8.37 -18.89 -12.54
CA THR A 16 -7.92 -20.27 -12.28
C THR A 16 -6.40 -20.29 -12.02
N GLU A 17 -5.86 -21.37 -11.46
CA GLU A 17 -4.41 -21.53 -11.24
C GLU A 17 -3.63 -21.40 -12.56
N ALA A 18 -4.15 -21.95 -13.66
CA ALA A 18 -3.50 -21.84 -14.96
C ALA A 18 -3.51 -20.40 -15.48
N GLN A 19 -4.61 -19.66 -15.32
CA GLN A 19 -4.68 -18.25 -15.67
C GLN A 19 -3.77 -17.39 -14.79
N ASP A 20 -3.66 -17.68 -13.49
CA ASP A 20 -2.79 -16.97 -12.56
C ASP A 20 -1.31 -17.19 -12.91
N LEU A 21 -0.90 -18.40 -13.32
CA LEU A 21 0.45 -18.65 -13.80
C LEU A 21 0.73 -17.85 -15.08
N VAL A 22 -0.14 -17.94 -16.08
CA VAL A 22 0.01 -17.20 -17.35
C VAL A 22 0.03 -15.68 -17.12
N ALA A 23 -0.78 -15.16 -16.17
CA ALA A 23 -0.74 -13.73 -15.82
C ALA A 23 0.64 -13.35 -15.27
N THR A 24 1.17 -14.14 -14.33
CA THR A 24 2.49 -13.89 -13.74
C THR A 24 3.61 -13.94 -14.80
N GLU A 25 3.56 -14.92 -15.72
CA GLU A 25 4.51 -15.00 -16.82
C GLU A 25 4.46 -13.76 -17.73
N ARG A 26 3.28 -13.27 -18.09
CA ARG A 26 3.10 -12.07 -18.90
C ARG A 26 3.59 -10.80 -18.21
N GLU A 27 3.37 -10.69 -16.93
CA GLU A 27 3.79 -9.57 -16.08
C GLU A 27 5.31 -9.49 -15.93
N SER A 28 6.04 -10.59 -16.11
CA SER A 28 7.50 -10.63 -16.01
C SER A 28 8.18 -9.68 -17.01
N VAL A 29 7.55 -9.41 -18.15
CA VAL A 29 8.06 -8.49 -19.18
C VAL A 29 8.06 -7.04 -18.67
N GLU A 30 7.05 -6.64 -17.88
CA GLU A 30 6.91 -5.26 -17.38
C GLU A 30 7.68 -5.05 -16.07
N TRP A 31 7.59 -6.01 -15.13
CA TRP A 31 8.11 -5.84 -13.77
C TRP A 31 9.27 -6.76 -13.41
N GLY A 32 9.68 -7.65 -14.31
CA GLY A 32 10.84 -8.51 -14.15
C GLY A 32 12.03 -8.02 -14.94
N GLN A 33 11.84 -7.85 -16.25
CA GLN A 33 12.92 -7.49 -17.17
C GLN A 33 13.39 -6.05 -17.00
N PRO A 34 14.68 -5.76 -17.26
CA PRO A 34 15.73 -6.73 -17.61
C PRO A 34 16.40 -7.38 -16.39
N LEU A 35 15.95 -7.10 -15.17
CA LEU A 35 16.65 -7.47 -13.92
C LEU A 35 16.47 -8.95 -13.55
N LEU A 36 15.33 -9.52 -13.89
CA LEU A 36 14.97 -10.91 -13.59
C LEU A 36 14.64 -11.65 -14.89
N THR A 37 15.00 -12.92 -14.95
CA THR A 37 14.44 -13.82 -15.96
C THR A 37 12.96 -14.09 -15.63
N GLN A 38 12.19 -14.61 -16.59
CA GLN A 38 10.80 -15.00 -16.36
C GLN A 38 10.68 -16.01 -15.21
N ASP A 39 11.54 -17.03 -15.18
CA ASP A 39 11.54 -18.04 -14.11
C ASP A 39 11.84 -17.45 -12.73
N GLN A 40 12.80 -16.52 -12.66
CA GLN A 40 13.10 -15.81 -11.43
C GLN A 40 11.92 -14.95 -10.96
N PHE A 41 11.24 -14.27 -11.90
CA PHE A 41 10.06 -13.49 -11.60
C PHE A 41 8.92 -14.38 -11.09
N VAL A 42 8.61 -15.46 -11.79
CA VAL A 42 7.59 -16.45 -11.39
C VAL A 42 7.93 -17.04 -10.02
N THR A 43 9.20 -17.42 -9.79
CA THR A 43 9.67 -17.91 -8.48
C THR A 43 9.42 -16.87 -7.37
N ARG A 44 9.75 -15.60 -7.62
CA ARG A 44 9.49 -14.53 -6.67
C ARG A 44 8.00 -14.46 -6.32
N GLU A 45 7.12 -14.35 -7.32
CA GLU A 45 5.69 -14.13 -7.10
C GLU A 45 4.98 -15.35 -6.50
N LYS A 46 5.28 -16.55 -7.01
CA LYS A 46 4.54 -17.76 -6.62
C LYS A 46 5.12 -18.46 -5.39
N ILE A 47 6.43 -18.52 -5.30
CA ILE A 47 7.11 -19.31 -4.24
C ILE A 47 7.54 -18.39 -3.09
N VAL A 48 8.24 -17.30 -3.38
CA VAL A 48 8.81 -16.46 -2.32
C VAL A 48 7.73 -15.62 -1.64
N LEU A 49 6.91 -14.93 -2.40
CA LEU A 49 5.88 -14.01 -1.92
C LEU A 49 4.52 -14.68 -1.76
N GLY A 50 4.13 -15.53 -2.71
CA GLY A 50 2.82 -16.18 -2.76
C GLY A 50 2.54 -17.14 -1.61
N THR A 51 3.59 -17.65 -0.94
CA THR A 51 3.47 -18.56 0.23
C THR A 51 3.54 -17.85 1.58
N THR A 52 3.60 -16.52 1.60
CA THR A 52 3.59 -15.76 2.85
C THR A 52 2.20 -15.66 3.46
N ASP A 53 2.11 -15.47 4.77
CA ASP A 53 0.87 -15.23 5.50
C ASP A 53 0.07 -14.07 4.89
N PHE A 54 0.78 -13.05 4.40
CA PHE A 54 0.18 -11.92 3.71
C PHE A 54 -0.55 -12.32 2.42
N SER A 55 0.03 -13.21 1.62
CA SER A 55 -0.52 -13.58 0.31
C SER A 55 -1.55 -14.70 0.38
N VAL A 56 -1.26 -15.77 1.13
CA VAL A 56 -2.06 -17.01 1.14
C VAL A 56 -3.51 -16.76 1.51
N THR A 57 -3.77 -15.88 2.48
CA THR A 57 -5.11 -15.62 2.99
C THR A 57 -5.79 -14.37 2.41
N ARG A 58 -5.03 -13.53 1.67
CA ARG A 58 -5.52 -12.20 1.29
C ARG A 58 -5.53 -11.95 -0.21
N ARG A 59 -4.72 -12.66 -1.00
CA ARG A 59 -4.54 -12.42 -2.43
C ARG A 59 -5.67 -13.06 -3.23
N GLN A 60 -6.20 -12.30 -4.20
CA GLN A 60 -7.06 -12.78 -5.26
C GLN A 60 -6.59 -12.22 -6.61
N ARG A 61 -6.34 -13.12 -7.56
CA ARG A 61 -6.10 -12.76 -8.96
C ARG A 61 -7.42 -12.67 -9.69
N TRP A 62 -7.58 -11.63 -10.52
CA TRP A 62 -8.73 -11.40 -11.38
C TRP A 62 -8.30 -11.35 -12.84
N VAL A 63 -9.14 -11.85 -13.72
CA VAL A 63 -8.94 -11.80 -15.18
C VAL A 63 -10.21 -11.34 -15.90
N LEU A 64 -10.04 -10.53 -16.95
CA LEU A 64 -11.11 -10.13 -17.85
C LEU A 64 -11.16 -11.12 -19.01
N VAL A 65 -12.26 -11.83 -19.16
CA VAL A 65 -12.45 -12.93 -20.10
C VAL A 65 -13.77 -12.77 -20.88
N PRO A 66 -13.93 -13.44 -22.04
CA PRO A 66 -15.25 -13.60 -22.65
C PRO A 66 -16.22 -14.32 -21.71
N ALA A 67 -17.49 -13.90 -21.71
CA ALA A 67 -18.50 -14.49 -20.83
C ALA A 67 -18.81 -15.96 -21.16
N ASP A 68 -18.61 -16.38 -22.40
CA ASP A 68 -18.81 -17.74 -22.92
C ASP A 68 -17.58 -18.66 -22.73
N ASP A 69 -16.39 -18.11 -22.38
CA ASP A 69 -15.18 -18.88 -22.06
C ASP A 69 -14.41 -18.26 -20.90
N THR A 70 -14.90 -18.49 -19.68
CA THR A 70 -14.31 -17.91 -18.44
C THR A 70 -12.98 -18.56 -18.04
N THR A 71 -12.58 -19.65 -18.67
CA THR A 71 -11.34 -20.39 -18.37
C THR A 71 -10.25 -20.21 -19.40
N THR A 72 -10.49 -19.42 -20.44
CA THR A 72 -9.52 -19.17 -21.50
C THR A 72 -8.19 -18.63 -20.97
N LEU A 73 -7.08 -19.13 -21.49
CA LEU A 73 -5.75 -18.57 -21.21
C LEU A 73 -5.44 -17.32 -22.05
N ASP A 74 -6.28 -17.01 -23.05
CA ASP A 74 -6.19 -15.79 -23.83
C ASP A 74 -7.01 -14.63 -23.25
N PHE A 75 -7.03 -14.51 -21.92
CA PHE A 75 -7.68 -13.40 -21.24
C PHE A 75 -7.09 -12.04 -21.62
N LEU A 76 -7.87 -10.98 -21.48
CA LEU A 76 -7.60 -9.65 -22.06
C LEU A 76 -6.79 -8.74 -21.15
N SER A 77 -7.03 -8.84 -19.85
CA SER A 77 -6.32 -8.09 -18.80
C SER A 77 -6.43 -8.84 -17.48
N GLY A 78 -5.59 -8.49 -16.52
CA GLY A 78 -5.62 -9.04 -15.17
C GLY A 78 -5.23 -7.99 -14.12
N CYS A 79 -5.59 -8.26 -12.89
CA CYS A 79 -5.13 -7.51 -11.72
C CYS A 79 -5.15 -8.40 -10.49
N GLU A 80 -4.60 -7.88 -9.40
CA GLU A 80 -4.65 -8.53 -8.08
C GLU A 80 -5.33 -7.65 -7.08
N THR A 81 -5.97 -8.27 -6.10
CA THR A 81 -6.44 -7.61 -4.90
C THR A 81 -5.91 -8.34 -3.67
N TYR A 82 -5.58 -7.57 -2.63
CA TYR A 82 -5.26 -8.11 -1.31
C TYR A 82 -6.25 -7.55 -0.30
N ARG A 83 -6.85 -8.41 0.48
CA ARG A 83 -7.73 -8.01 1.60
C ARG A 83 -6.90 -7.28 2.66
N ARG A 84 -7.44 -6.15 3.12
CA ARG A 84 -6.81 -5.28 4.11
C ARG A 84 -7.81 -4.96 5.21
N PRO A 85 -7.70 -5.57 6.39
CA PRO A 85 -8.41 -5.07 7.56
C PRO A 85 -8.06 -3.61 7.80
N ILE A 86 -9.04 -2.81 8.18
CA ILE A 86 -8.87 -1.40 8.51
C ILE A 86 -9.58 -1.06 9.83
N LEU A 87 -9.10 -0.03 10.50
CA LEU A 87 -9.76 0.62 11.60
C LEU A 87 -10.37 1.92 11.10
N VAL A 88 -11.64 2.18 11.45
CA VAL A 88 -12.38 3.35 11.00
C VAL A 88 -12.97 4.08 12.18
N LYS A 89 -12.77 5.40 12.26
CA LYS A 89 -13.41 6.31 13.19
C LYS A 89 -14.32 7.25 12.43
N ARG A 90 -15.62 7.18 12.73
CA ARG A 90 -16.63 8.04 12.11
C ARG A 90 -16.93 9.26 12.99
N PRO A 91 -17.31 10.40 12.39
CA PRO A 91 -17.78 11.57 13.12
C PRO A 91 -18.94 11.21 14.07
N GLY A 92 -18.89 11.73 15.28
CA GLY A 92 -19.95 11.52 16.28
C GLY A 92 -20.07 10.10 16.85
N LYS A 93 -19.21 9.16 16.45
CA LYS A 93 -19.14 7.83 17.06
C LYS A 93 -18.03 7.76 18.10
N GLU A 94 -18.28 7.14 19.24
CA GLU A 94 -17.27 6.97 20.29
C GLU A 94 -16.27 5.86 19.95
N GLN A 95 -16.76 4.79 19.35
CA GLN A 95 -15.99 3.59 19.06
C GLN A 95 -15.27 3.66 17.72
N VAL A 96 -14.12 2.99 17.64
CA VAL A 96 -13.44 2.66 16.41
C VAL A 96 -14.00 1.36 15.88
N GLU A 97 -14.43 1.37 14.62
CA GLU A 97 -15.00 0.20 13.93
C GLU A 97 -13.88 -0.59 13.23
N ARG A 98 -13.96 -1.90 13.24
CA ARG A 98 -13.19 -2.75 12.32
C ARG A 98 -13.96 -2.87 11.02
N ALA A 99 -13.27 -2.71 9.90
CA ALA A 99 -13.86 -2.77 8.58
C ALA A 99 -12.89 -3.43 7.59
N LEU A 100 -13.33 -3.61 6.34
CA LEU A 100 -12.56 -4.27 5.32
C LEU A 100 -12.26 -3.31 4.17
N SER A 101 -11.01 -3.36 3.70
CA SER A 101 -10.58 -2.73 2.46
C SER A 101 -9.85 -3.73 1.56
N TYR A 102 -9.53 -3.29 0.35
CA TYR A 102 -8.72 -4.04 -0.60
C TYR A 102 -7.65 -3.14 -1.19
N SER A 103 -6.40 -3.60 -1.20
CA SER A 103 -5.40 -2.99 -2.07
C SER A 103 -5.44 -3.65 -3.45
N VAL A 104 -5.38 -2.83 -4.49
CA VAL A 104 -5.40 -3.28 -5.90
C VAL A 104 -4.02 -3.05 -6.50
N CYS A 105 -3.47 -4.07 -7.13
CA CYS A 105 -2.16 -4.00 -7.78
C CYS A 105 -2.09 -4.88 -9.03
N SER A 106 -0.93 -4.96 -9.64
CA SER A 106 -0.66 -5.81 -10.82
C SER A 106 -1.68 -5.62 -11.94
N VAL A 107 -2.14 -4.36 -12.16
CA VAL A 107 -3.07 -4.05 -13.25
C VAL A 107 -2.33 -4.12 -14.58
N PHE A 108 -2.57 -5.17 -15.35
CA PHE A 108 -1.83 -5.47 -16.55
C PHE A 108 -2.71 -5.77 -17.76
N VAL A 109 -2.33 -5.21 -18.91
CA VAL A 109 -2.88 -5.52 -20.24
C VAL A 109 -1.72 -5.88 -21.14
N PRO A 110 -1.68 -7.08 -21.75
CA PRO A 110 -0.65 -7.45 -22.72
C PRO A 110 -0.52 -6.41 -23.83
N GLU A 111 0.70 -6.14 -24.27
CA GLU A 111 0.98 -5.07 -25.24
C GLU A 111 0.12 -5.18 -26.50
N SER A 112 -0.03 -6.39 -27.05
CA SER A 112 -0.85 -6.68 -28.22
C SER A 112 -2.35 -6.39 -28.02
N LYS A 113 -2.80 -6.28 -26.77
CA LYS A 113 -4.20 -6.04 -26.39
C LYS A 113 -4.45 -4.62 -25.86
N ARG A 114 -3.40 -3.78 -25.75
CA ARG A 114 -3.51 -2.39 -25.26
C ARG A 114 -4.34 -1.52 -26.20
N ARG A 115 -4.85 -0.40 -25.69
CA ARG A 115 -5.65 0.61 -26.43
C ARG A 115 -7.04 0.14 -26.91
N ASN A 116 -7.54 -0.99 -26.42
CA ASN A 116 -8.87 -1.49 -26.70
C ASN A 116 -9.89 -1.29 -25.55
N GLY A 117 -9.53 -0.54 -24.50
CA GLY A 117 -10.42 -0.25 -23.37
C GLY A 117 -10.48 -1.36 -22.29
N TYR A 118 -9.69 -2.43 -22.40
CA TYR A 118 -9.78 -3.56 -21.47
C TYR A 118 -9.41 -3.21 -20.03
N ALA A 119 -8.40 -2.36 -19.81
CA ALA A 119 -8.10 -1.89 -18.46
C ALA A 119 -9.27 -1.10 -17.86
N ALA A 120 -9.88 -0.21 -18.65
CA ALA A 120 -11.02 0.58 -18.20
C ALA A 120 -12.21 -0.31 -17.83
N LYS A 121 -12.56 -1.26 -18.68
CA LYS A 121 -13.63 -2.24 -18.41
C LYS A 121 -13.34 -3.04 -17.15
N MET A 122 -12.11 -3.58 -17.01
CA MET A 122 -11.70 -4.35 -15.85
C MET A 122 -11.80 -3.54 -14.55
N MET A 123 -11.27 -2.31 -14.53
CA MET A 123 -11.29 -1.47 -13.34
C MET A 123 -12.72 -1.06 -12.94
N THR A 124 -13.59 -0.78 -13.90
CA THR A 124 -15.01 -0.54 -13.64
C THR A 124 -15.68 -1.77 -13.02
N LEU A 125 -15.49 -2.95 -13.59
CA LEU A 125 -16.05 -4.18 -13.04
C LEU A 125 -15.47 -4.52 -11.67
N LEU A 126 -14.17 -4.28 -11.46
CA LEU A 126 -13.53 -4.50 -10.17
C LEU A 126 -14.11 -3.59 -9.08
N GLN A 127 -14.35 -2.31 -9.39
CA GLN A 127 -14.98 -1.40 -8.45
C GLN A 127 -16.36 -1.92 -8.01
N HIS A 128 -17.17 -2.39 -8.96
CA HIS A 128 -18.47 -3.04 -8.66
C HIS A 128 -18.30 -4.30 -7.82
N GLN A 129 -17.32 -5.13 -8.16
CA GLN A 129 -17.05 -6.37 -7.45
C GLN A 129 -16.66 -6.15 -5.99
N LEU A 130 -15.88 -5.10 -5.72
CA LEU A 130 -15.38 -4.80 -4.37
C LEU A 130 -16.43 -4.07 -3.50
N SER A 131 -17.19 -3.16 -4.10
CA SER A 131 -18.16 -2.32 -3.38
C SER A 131 -19.33 -3.13 -2.83
N PRO A 132 -19.94 -2.72 -1.69
CA PRO A 132 -21.18 -3.31 -1.20
C PRO A 132 -22.29 -3.19 -2.24
N GLN A 133 -22.98 -4.29 -2.56
CA GLN A 133 -23.98 -4.32 -3.62
C GLN A 133 -25.18 -3.37 -3.40
N VAL A 134 -25.42 -2.99 -2.15
CA VAL A 134 -26.53 -2.07 -1.78
C VAL A 134 -26.26 -0.61 -2.19
N GLN A 135 -25.01 -0.27 -2.53
CA GLN A 135 -24.58 1.12 -2.74
C GLN A 135 -24.05 1.43 -4.15
N VAL A 136 -24.28 0.57 -5.11
CA VAL A 136 -23.86 0.84 -6.50
C VAL A 136 -24.70 1.98 -7.03
N PRO A 137 -24.16 3.22 -7.25
CA PRO A 137 -24.87 4.21 -8.02
C PRO A 137 -25.12 3.62 -9.41
N LYS A 138 -26.32 3.78 -9.96
CA LYS A 138 -26.63 3.46 -11.36
C LYS A 138 -25.76 4.32 -12.29
N LEU A 139 -24.52 3.89 -12.53
CA LEU A 139 -23.57 4.52 -13.46
C LEU A 139 -23.53 3.82 -14.81
N LEU A 140 -24.39 2.84 -15.02
CA LEU A 140 -24.58 2.24 -16.32
C LEU A 140 -25.92 2.74 -16.85
N ASP A 141 -25.89 3.37 -18.01
CA ASP A 141 -27.08 3.79 -18.75
C ASP A 141 -28.11 2.68 -18.75
N GLU A 142 -29.34 3.04 -18.38
CA GLU A 142 -30.52 2.18 -18.49
C GLU A 142 -30.73 1.80 -19.95
N GLN A 143 -30.13 0.70 -20.37
CA GLN A 143 -30.67 -0.10 -21.46
C GLN A 143 -31.21 -1.37 -20.84
N GLU A 144 -32.54 -1.45 -20.91
CA GLU A 144 -33.35 -2.58 -20.51
C GLU A 144 -32.83 -3.90 -21.08
N GLY A 145 -32.79 -4.91 -20.22
CA GLY A 145 -32.80 -6.31 -20.61
C GLY A 145 -31.45 -6.98 -20.58
N ASP A 146 -31.08 -7.45 -19.42
CA ASP A 146 -30.74 -8.84 -19.17
C ASP A 146 -30.31 -8.97 -17.70
N GLN A 147 -31.16 -9.63 -16.94
CA GLN A 147 -30.79 -10.09 -15.60
C GLN A 147 -29.72 -11.14 -15.78
N VAL A 148 -28.47 -10.81 -15.42
CA VAL A 148 -27.44 -11.81 -15.24
C VAL A 148 -27.71 -12.53 -13.92
N GLU A 149 -28.54 -13.55 -13.98
CA GLU A 149 -28.61 -14.58 -12.94
C GLU A 149 -27.25 -15.28 -12.88
N GLY A 150 -26.52 -15.08 -11.79
CA GLY A 150 -25.35 -15.92 -11.54
C GLY A 150 -24.15 -15.33 -10.81
N SER A 151 -24.13 -14.05 -10.43
CA SER A 151 -23.12 -13.57 -9.49
C SER A 151 -23.66 -13.59 -8.07
N GLY A 152 -23.72 -14.77 -7.47
CA GLY A 152 -24.00 -14.91 -6.05
C GLY A 152 -22.92 -14.22 -5.24
N ALA A 153 -23.11 -12.94 -4.94
CA ALA A 153 -22.33 -12.24 -3.94
C ALA A 153 -22.61 -12.90 -2.59
N LEU A 154 -21.61 -13.59 -2.05
CA LEU A 154 -21.66 -14.02 -0.66
C LEU A 154 -21.43 -12.77 0.21
N VAL A 155 -22.51 -12.28 0.82
CA VAL A 155 -22.42 -11.38 1.97
C VAL A 155 -21.80 -12.19 3.09
N VAL A 156 -20.50 -12.03 3.31
CA VAL A 156 -19.83 -12.54 4.50
C VAL A 156 -20.14 -11.56 5.59
N GLN A 157 -21.10 -11.87 6.46
CA GLN A 157 -21.22 -11.21 7.75
C GLN A 157 -19.93 -11.49 8.53
N LEU A 158 -19.21 -10.44 8.89
CA LEU A 158 -18.08 -10.52 9.79
C LEU A 158 -18.65 -10.67 11.20
N ASP A 159 -18.82 -11.92 11.66
CA ASP A 159 -19.12 -12.21 13.05
C ASP A 159 -17.98 -11.68 13.95
N GLU A 160 -18.36 -10.95 14.99
CA GLU A 160 -17.47 -10.49 16.04
C GLU A 160 -16.85 -11.72 16.72
N GLY A 161 -15.60 -12.05 16.40
CA GLY A 161 -14.87 -13.09 17.11
C GLY A 161 -13.95 -14.01 16.32
N HIS A 162 -13.90 -13.94 15.01
CA HIS A 162 -13.04 -14.84 14.22
C HIS A 162 -11.80 -14.14 13.65
N GLU A 163 -10.75 -14.09 14.42
CA GLU A 163 -9.40 -13.66 14.01
C GLU A 163 -8.67 -14.71 13.14
N GLY A 164 -9.32 -15.72 12.63
CA GLY A 164 -8.58 -16.86 12.11
C GLY A 164 -9.01 -17.52 10.83
N GLU A 165 -10.18 -17.26 10.28
CA GLU A 165 -10.65 -18.10 9.17
C GLU A 165 -11.17 -17.32 7.97
N PHE A 166 -10.25 -16.88 7.12
CA PHE A 166 -10.55 -16.56 5.74
C PHE A 166 -10.21 -17.77 4.84
N LYS A 167 -10.80 -18.90 5.14
CA LYS A 167 -10.53 -20.19 4.46
C LYS A 167 -11.36 -20.45 3.22
N ASP A 168 -12.20 -19.51 2.76
CA ASP A 168 -12.96 -19.72 1.54
C ASP A 168 -12.20 -19.18 0.33
N GLY A 169 -11.53 -20.06 -0.36
CA GLY A 169 -10.87 -19.81 -1.61
C GLY A 169 -11.79 -19.16 -2.63
N GLY A 170 -11.53 -17.91 -2.99
CA GLY A 170 -11.96 -17.36 -4.26
C GLY A 170 -13.19 -16.46 -4.30
N LYS A 171 -13.79 -16.03 -3.20
CA LYS A 171 -14.93 -15.09 -3.22
C LYS A 171 -14.64 -13.81 -2.44
N TYR A 172 -13.73 -13.00 -2.95
CA TYR A 172 -13.39 -11.71 -2.35
C TYR A 172 -14.16 -10.59 -3.04
N GLY A 173 -14.88 -9.77 -2.28
CA GLY A 173 -15.60 -8.60 -2.79
C GLY A 173 -17.02 -8.47 -2.25
N GLY A 174 -17.70 -7.38 -2.63
CA GLY A 174 -19.07 -7.10 -2.20
C GLY A 174 -19.19 -6.60 -0.76
N ASN A 175 -18.08 -6.34 -0.07
CA ASN A 175 -18.02 -6.02 1.37
C ASN A 175 -16.97 -4.94 1.71
N ALA A 176 -16.39 -4.28 0.74
CA ALA A 176 -15.37 -3.27 0.98
C ALA A 176 -15.95 -1.96 1.52
N THR A 177 -15.39 -1.43 2.61
CA THR A 177 -15.60 -0.05 3.02
C THR A 177 -14.89 0.91 2.08
N CYS A 178 -13.69 0.52 1.64
CA CYS A 178 -12.90 1.24 0.65
C CYS A 178 -11.96 0.29 -0.08
N SER A 179 -11.35 0.77 -1.15
CA SER A 179 -10.17 0.14 -1.73
C SER A 179 -9.13 1.20 -2.10
N PHE A 180 -7.88 0.79 -2.19
CA PHE A 180 -6.79 1.68 -2.54
C PHE A 180 -5.81 1.00 -3.49
N LEU A 181 -5.04 1.80 -4.19
CA LEU A 181 -3.97 1.36 -5.08
C LEU A 181 -2.83 2.37 -5.07
N TYR A 182 -1.69 1.96 -5.63
CA TYR A 182 -0.54 2.85 -5.85
C TYR A 182 -0.28 2.94 -7.35
N SER A 183 -0.60 4.11 -7.93
CA SER A 183 -0.58 4.33 -9.37
C SER A 183 0.82 4.71 -9.86
N ASP A 184 1.31 4.01 -10.86
CA ASP A 184 2.51 4.37 -11.62
C ASP A 184 2.19 5.04 -12.98
N ILE A 185 0.90 5.36 -13.20
CA ILE A 185 0.41 6.02 -14.42
C ILE A 185 -0.38 7.29 -14.09
N ASP A 186 0.16 8.06 -13.14
CA ASP A 186 -0.41 9.30 -12.67
C ASP A 186 -1.84 9.12 -12.10
N ASP A 187 -2.75 10.03 -12.35
CA ASP A 187 -4.12 10.03 -11.85
C ASP A 187 -5.11 9.18 -12.68
N TYR A 188 -4.59 8.31 -13.54
CA TYR A 188 -5.39 7.49 -14.46
C TYR A 188 -6.59 6.80 -13.80
N TYR A 189 -6.44 6.32 -12.58
CA TYR A 189 -7.49 5.58 -11.87
C TYR A 189 -8.58 6.47 -11.29
N SER A 190 -8.40 7.80 -11.31
CA SER A 190 -9.40 8.77 -10.80
C SER A 190 -10.72 8.70 -11.56
N GLN A 191 -10.69 8.38 -12.86
CA GLN A 191 -11.88 8.21 -13.70
C GLN A 191 -12.72 6.97 -13.31
N PHE A 192 -12.13 6.03 -12.55
CA PHE A 192 -12.81 4.83 -12.04
C PHE A 192 -13.10 4.93 -10.54
N GLY A 193 -12.94 6.10 -9.92
CA GLY A 193 -13.26 6.34 -8.53
C GLY A 193 -12.09 6.31 -7.54
N TRP A 194 -10.88 5.89 -7.95
CA TRP A 194 -9.68 5.96 -7.10
C TRP A 194 -9.00 7.32 -7.22
N LYS A 195 -9.28 8.21 -6.28
CA LYS A 195 -8.71 9.56 -6.26
C LYS A 195 -7.39 9.59 -5.49
N VAL A 196 -6.41 10.33 -6.01
CA VAL A 196 -5.10 10.51 -5.38
C VAL A 196 -5.23 11.14 -4.01
N VAL A 197 -4.54 10.58 -3.00
CA VAL A 197 -4.54 11.02 -1.60
C VAL A 197 -3.15 10.84 -0.98
N GLY A 198 -2.63 11.88 -0.30
CA GLY A 198 -1.42 11.73 0.52
C GLY A 198 -0.17 11.34 -0.28
N ASN A 199 0.23 12.16 -1.24
CA ASN A 199 1.34 11.89 -2.16
C ASN A 199 2.67 12.55 -1.75
N ARG A 200 2.82 13.03 -0.51
CA ARG A 200 4.06 13.67 -0.03
C ARG A 200 5.01 12.64 0.54
N HIS A 201 6.31 12.94 0.44
CA HIS A 201 7.35 12.17 1.09
C HIS A 201 8.53 13.07 1.48
N VAL A 202 9.34 12.58 2.42
CA VAL A 202 10.63 13.20 2.74
C VAL A 202 11.73 12.33 2.18
N GLU A 203 12.70 12.96 1.53
CA GLU A 203 13.93 12.32 1.04
C GLU A 203 15.14 12.78 1.81
N TRP A 204 16.01 11.84 2.17
CA TRP A 204 17.31 12.08 2.78
C TRP A 204 18.42 11.47 1.93
N GLN A 205 19.60 12.10 2.00
CA GLN A 205 20.82 11.48 1.54
C GLN A 205 21.36 10.51 2.61
N PRO A 206 22.05 9.43 2.23
CA PRO A 206 22.81 8.61 3.17
C PRO A 206 23.78 9.48 3.99
N LEU A 207 24.20 9.01 5.16
CA LEU A 207 25.22 9.73 5.94
C LEU A 207 26.52 9.83 5.13
N SER A 208 27.11 11.01 5.13
CA SER A 208 28.41 11.28 4.52
C SER A 208 29.55 10.67 5.34
N ASN A 209 30.71 10.45 4.72
CA ASN A 209 31.89 10.00 5.45
C ASN A 209 32.25 10.96 6.60
N GLY A 210 32.31 10.42 7.82
CA GLY A 210 32.57 11.18 9.03
C GLY A 210 31.35 11.77 9.73
N GLU A 211 30.19 11.80 9.07
CA GLU A 211 28.92 12.14 9.71
C GLU A 211 28.49 10.98 10.62
N LYS A 212 28.06 11.29 11.83
CA LYS A 212 27.59 10.28 12.79
C LYS A 212 26.10 10.46 13.03
N PRO A 213 25.32 9.35 13.13
CA PRO A 213 23.93 9.46 13.54
C PRO A 213 23.84 9.94 14.98
N ALA A 214 22.69 10.46 15.38
CA ALA A 214 22.39 10.77 16.77
C ALA A 214 22.56 9.51 17.63
N ALA A 215 23.15 9.66 18.83
CA ALA A 215 23.36 8.54 19.74
C ALA A 215 22.01 7.90 20.13
N LEU A 216 21.96 6.58 20.10
CA LEU A 216 20.78 5.84 20.51
C LEU A 216 20.70 5.79 22.04
N PRO A 217 19.50 5.82 22.62
CA PRO A 217 19.32 5.65 24.06
C PRO A 217 19.63 4.22 24.48
N GLU A 218 19.94 4.07 25.77
CA GLU A 218 20.02 2.74 26.38
C GLU A 218 18.67 2.00 26.22
N GLY A 219 18.71 0.71 25.87
CA GLY A 219 17.50 -0.09 25.59
C GLY A 219 16.97 0.04 24.17
N ALA A 220 17.61 0.78 23.27
CA ALA A 220 17.25 0.75 21.85
C ALA A 220 17.44 -0.67 21.29
N LYS A 221 16.43 -1.16 20.56
CA LYS A 221 16.38 -2.53 20.04
C LYS A 221 16.35 -2.55 18.52
N TRP A 222 17.34 -3.16 17.90
CA TRP A 222 17.35 -3.48 16.50
C TRP A 222 16.46 -4.68 16.23
N LEU A 223 15.65 -4.63 15.16
CA LEU A 223 14.60 -5.60 14.89
C LEU A 223 14.93 -6.40 13.63
N GLN A 224 14.89 -7.73 13.77
CA GLN A 224 14.85 -8.69 12.66
C GLN A 224 13.40 -8.86 12.15
N PRO A 225 13.18 -9.47 10.98
CA PRO A 225 11.82 -9.60 10.41
C PRO A 225 10.82 -10.31 11.34
N GLU A 226 11.28 -11.29 12.12
CA GLU A 226 10.46 -12.07 13.04
C GLU A 226 9.96 -11.23 14.23
N GLU A 227 10.76 -10.27 14.67
CA GLU A 227 10.46 -9.40 15.80
C GLU A 227 9.46 -8.28 15.43
N LEU A 228 9.21 -8.07 14.13
CA LEU A 228 8.24 -7.09 13.65
C LEU A 228 6.79 -7.46 14.01
N VAL A 229 6.51 -8.73 14.32
CA VAL A 229 5.18 -9.16 14.79
C VAL A 229 4.80 -8.44 16.09
N GLU A 230 5.73 -8.39 17.05
CA GLU A 230 5.48 -7.67 18.31
C GLU A 230 5.36 -6.17 18.08
N LEU A 231 6.20 -5.61 17.21
CA LEU A 231 6.10 -4.20 16.84
C LEU A 231 4.75 -3.88 16.17
N GLY A 232 4.20 -4.79 15.35
CA GLY A 232 2.88 -4.61 14.73
C GLY A 232 1.75 -4.49 15.77
N ARG A 233 1.84 -5.23 16.89
CA ARG A 233 0.89 -5.11 18.00
C ARG A 233 1.01 -3.76 18.72
N ILE A 234 2.22 -3.30 18.95
CA ILE A 234 2.50 -1.96 19.51
C ILE A 234 1.96 -0.87 18.57
N ASP A 235 2.20 -0.99 17.25
CA ASP A 235 1.71 -0.04 16.26
C ASP A 235 0.18 0.01 16.23
N ARG A 236 -0.51 -1.13 16.32
CA ARG A 236 -1.97 -1.18 16.39
C ARG A 236 -2.53 -0.42 17.59
N GLN A 237 -1.92 -0.55 18.77
CA GLN A 237 -2.34 0.20 19.95
C GLN A 237 -2.19 1.70 19.74
N HIS A 238 -1.08 2.11 19.10
CA HIS A 238 -0.86 3.50 18.73
C HIS A 238 -1.92 3.99 17.71
N LEU A 239 -2.22 3.23 16.67
CA LEU A 239 -3.24 3.58 15.66
C LEU A 239 -4.62 3.76 16.30
N LEU A 240 -5.00 2.88 17.21
CA LEU A 240 -6.23 3.00 17.99
C LEU A 240 -6.25 4.29 18.83
N SER A 241 -5.15 4.58 19.53
CA SER A 241 -5.02 5.82 20.31
C SER A 241 -5.13 7.08 19.43
N GLN A 242 -4.50 7.08 18.26
CA GLN A 242 -4.62 8.19 17.31
C GLN A 242 -6.04 8.38 16.78
N LEU A 243 -6.74 7.30 16.44
CA LEU A 243 -8.12 7.37 15.98
C LEU A 243 -9.08 7.86 17.06
N GLN A 244 -8.82 7.53 18.32
CA GLN A 244 -9.64 7.91 19.49
C GLN A 244 -9.31 9.30 20.03
N ASN A 245 -8.21 9.95 19.58
CA ASN A 245 -7.79 11.25 20.10
C ASN A 245 -8.85 12.33 19.84
N PRO A 246 -9.44 12.92 20.87
CA PRO A 246 -10.49 13.92 20.74
C PRO A 246 -9.99 15.28 20.19
N ALA A 247 -8.69 15.53 20.25
CA ALA A 247 -8.09 16.76 19.70
C ALA A 247 -8.04 16.78 18.17
N THR A 248 -8.33 15.64 17.51
CA THR A 248 -8.37 15.57 16.06
C THR A 248 -9.78 15.89 15.55
N SER A 249 -9.85 16.44 14.33
CA SER A 249 -11.08 16.86 13.65
C SER A 249 -12.22 15.83 13.77
N ASN A 250 -13.36 16.26 14.30
CA ASN A 250 -14.58 15.44 14.39
C ASN A 250 -15.46 15.51 13.13
N ASP A 251 -15.01 16.19 12.06
CA ASP A 251 -15.74 16.38 10.81
C ASP A 251 -15.28 15.45 9.68
N ALA A 252 -14.32 14.57 9.95
CA ALA A 252 -13.77 13.64 9.00
C ALA A 252 -13.94 12.17 9.44
N ILE A 253 -14.21 11.30 8.46
CA ILE A 253 -14.03 9.87 8.62
C ILE A 253 -12.53 9.58 8.57
N ARG A 254 -11.96 9.02 9.62
CA ARG A 254 -10.54 8.70 9.72
C ARG A 254 -10.35 7.19 9.68
N PHE A 255 -9.39 6.72 8.92
CA PHE A 255 -9.10 5.30 8.85
C PHE A 255 -7.60 5.02 8.69
N CYS A 256 -7.19 3.82 9.06
CA CYS A 256 -5.86 3.27 8.80
C CYS A 256 -5.94 1.78 8.50
N VAL A 257 -4.87 1.24 7.90
CA VAL A 257 -4.71 -0.22 7.72
C VAL A 257 -4.40 -0.85 9.06
N ASP A 258 -5.05 -1.98 9.38
CA ASP A 258 -4.87 -2.77 10.60
C ASP A 258 -4.09 -4.05 10.27
N ASP A 259 -2.81 -4.08 10.61
CA ASP A 259 -1.94 -5.23 10.36
C ASP A 259 -1.09 -5.56 11.62
N PRO A 260 -1.74 -6.04 12.70
CA PRO A 260 -1.07 -6.26 14.00
C PRO A 260 0.03 -7.32 13.97
N GLU A 261 0.08 -8.13 12.92
CA GLU A 261 1.13 -9.14 12.73
C GLU A 261 2.23 -8.70 11.77
N ALA A 262 2.19 -7.42 11.33
CA ALA A 262 3.17 -6.84 10.40
C ALA A 262 3.39 -7.68 9.13
N THR A 263 2.35 -8.34 8.65
CA THR A 263 2.43 -9.26 7.51
C THR A 263 2.85 -8.53 6.23
N SER A 264 2.37 -7.28 6.03
CA SER A 264 2.74 -6.43 4.90
C SER A 264 4.22 -6.06 4.93
N TRP A 265 4.73 -5.62 6.10
CA TRP A 265 6.14 -5.22 6.24
C TRP A 265 7.06 -6.41 6.01
N ARG A 266 6.74 -7.57 6.58
CA ARG A 266 7.50 -8.81 6.41
C ARG A 266 7.49 -9.28 4.95
N TRP A 267 6.36 -9.12 4.26
CA TRP A 267 6.25 -9.42 2.83
C TRP A 267 7.16 -8.52 1.99
N LEU A 268 7.17 -7.21 2.24
CA LEU A 268 8.03 -6.23 1.57
C LEU A 268 9.52 -6.52 1.82
N ILE A 269 9.90 -6.85 3.05
CA ILE A 269 11.26 -7.23 3.41
C ILE A 269 11.66 -8.53 2.70
N LYS A 270 10.77 -9.51 2.64
CA LYS A 270 11.03 -10.77 1.92
C LYS A 270 11.25 -10.53 0.42
N ARG A 271 10.48 -9.62 -0.18
CA ARG A 271 10.69 -9.16 -1.56
C ARG A 271 12.05 -8.48 -1.72
N SER A 272 12.41 -7.59 -0.82
CA SER A 272 13.72 -6.93 -0.77
C SER A 272 14.87 -7.95 -0.72
N ASN A 273 14.78 -8.93 0.18
CA ASN A 273 15.79 -9.98 0.37
C ASN A 273 15.92 -10.88 -0.87
N PHE A 274 14.84 -11.15 -1.59
CA PHE A 274 14.90 -11.85 -2.87
C PHE A 274 15.77 -11.09 -3.89
N TYR A 275 15.55 -9.80 -4.03
CA TYR A 275 16.38 -8.96 -4.92
C TYR A 275 17.83 -8.90 -4.46
N ALA A 276 18.09 -8.76 -3.15
CA ALA A 276 19.44 -8.78 -2.60
C ALA A 276 20.18 -10.09 -2.96
N THR A 277 19.48 -11.22 -2.85
CA THR A 277 20.08 -12.54 -3.16
C THR A 277 20.29 -12.75 -4.66
N THR A 278 19.39 -12.19 -5.49
CA THR A 278 19.41 -12.41 -6.94
C THR A 278 20.33 -11.44 -7.69
N LEU A 279 20.41 -10.18 -7.23
CA LEU A 279 21.10 -9.12 -7.98
C LEU A 279 22.49 -8.77 -7.43
N LEU A 280 22.73 -9.04 -6.12
CA LEU A 280 24.02 -8.68 -5.51
C LEU A 280 25.01 -9.85 -5.58
N PRO A 281 26.31 -9.56 -5.66
CA PRO A 281 27.34 -10.58 -5.50
C PRO A 281 27.19 -11.32 -4.16
N GLU A 282 27.57 -12.59 -4.11
CA GLU A 282 27.49 -13.39 -2.88
C GLU A 282 28.31 -12.76 -1.72
N SER A 283 29.41 -12.09 -2.05
CA SER A 283 30.28 -11.38 -1.11
C SER A 283 29.74 -10.04 -0.62
N ALA A 284 28.63 -9.54 -1.21
CA ALA A 284 28.05 -8.27 -0.77
C ALA A 284 27.44 -8.39 0.63
N PRO A 285 27.60 -7.38 1.50
CA PRO A 285 26.96 -7.38 2.80
C PRO A 285 25.45 -7.42 2.64
N LYS A 286 24.79 -8.26 3.43
CA LYS A 286 23.33 -8.38 3.44
C LYS A 286 22.78 -7.80 4.73
N PRO A 287 21.72 -6.97 4.67
CA PRO A 287 21.13 -6.42 5.88
C PRO A 287 20.47 -7.51 6.73
N SER A 288 20.64 -7.41 8.03
CA SER A 288 20.03 -8.33 9.00
C SER A 288 18.91 -7.65 9.81
N TYR A 289 18.93 -6.32 9.88
CA TYR A 289 17.97 -5.55 10.64
C TYR A 289 17.12 -4.65 9.71
N PHE A 290 15.85 -4.63 9.99
CA PHE A 290 14.83 -3.92 9.18
C PHE A 290 13.96 -3.01 10.03
N GLY A 291 14.33 -2.81 11.28
CA GLY A 291 13.66 -1.89 12.19
C GLY A 291 14.53 -1.52 13.38
N LEU A 292 14.11 -0.42 14.01
CA LEU A 292 14.66 0.08 15.28
C LEU A 292 13.51 0.51 16.17
N LEU A 293 13.46 -0.02 17.37
CA LEU A 293 12.54 0.37 18.44
C LEU A 293 13.32 1.13 19.51
N LEU A 294 12.89 2.36 19.79
CA LEU A 294 13.40 3.18 20.90
C LEU A 294 12.46 3.03 22.11
N PRO A 295 13.01 2.90 23.32
CA PRO A 295 12.20 2.79 24.52
C PRO A 295 11.34 4.04 24.72
N SER A 296 10.14 3.83 25.27
CA SER A 296 9.29 4.94 25.74
C SER A 296 9.92 5.63 26.95
N SER A 297 9.84 6.95 26.99
CA SER A 297 10.27 7.74 28.17
C SER A 297 9.34 7.55 29.37
N THR A 298 8.11 7.10 29.16
CA THR A 298 7.08 6.86 30.20
C THR A 298 7.01 5.40 30.62
N GLY A 299 7.69 4.50 29.90
CA GLY A 299 7.58 3.05 30.09
C GLY A 299 6.34 2.42 29.43
N ALA A 300 5.43 3.20 28.83
CA ALA A 300 4.29 2.67 28.11
C ALA A 300 4.70 2.30 26.69
N GLU A 301 4.58 1.04 26.30
CA GLU A 301 4.98 0.53 24.97
C GLU A 301 4.27 1.28 23.82
N ALA A 302 2.99 1.63 24.00
CA ALA A 302 2.24 2.41 23.04
C ALA A 302 2.80 3.81 22.76
N GLU A 303 3.73 4.30 23.58
CA GLU A 303 4.44 5.57 23.41
C GLU A 303 5.87 5.39 22.88
N SER A 304 6.25 4.19 22.48
CA SER A 304 7.54 3.93 21.88
C SER A 304 7.69 4.61 20.51
N SER A 305 8.91 4.98 20.17
CA SER A 305 9.25 5.50 18.85
C SER A 305 9.96 4.41 18.05
N TYR A 306 9.65 4.30 16.75
CA TYR A 306 10.25 3.24 15.92
C TYR A 306 10.25 3.61 14.44
N ALA A 307 11.16 2.96 13.72
CA ALA A 307 11.15 2.93 12.27
C ALA A 307 11.27 1.47 11.78
N VAL A 308 10.55 1.16 10.70
CA VAL A 308 10.67 -0.08 9.93
C VAL A 308 11.03 0.28 8.51
N TRP A 309 11.96 -0.43 7.89
CA TRP A 309 12.43 -0.12 6.54
C TRP A 309 12.71 -1.38 5.72
N MET A 310 12.84 -1.19 4.41
CA MET A 310 13.39 -2.17 3.49
C MET A 310 14.42 -1.54 2.56
N PHE A 311 15.23 -2.36 1.92
CA PHE A 311 16.20 -1.95 0.92
C PHE A 311 15.66 -2.22 -0.49
N ASP A 312 15.32 -1.19 -1.23
CA ASP A 312 14.97 -1.32 -2.63
C ASP A 312 16.25 -1.35 -3.46
N HIS A 313 16.69 -2.56 -3.81
CA HIS A 313 17.92 -2.79 -4.57
C HIS A 313 17.79 -2.36 -6.04
N VAL A 314 16.58 -2.24 -6.56
CA VAL A 314 16.30 -1.79 -7.93
C VAL A 314 16.50 -0.28 -8.06
N GLU A 315 15.84 0.48 -7.21
CA GLU A 315 15.97 1.94 -7.18
C GLU A 315 17.14 2.44 -6.31
N ARG A 316 17.79 1.54 -5.60
CA ARG A 316 18.89 1.83 -4.67
C ARG A 316 18.48 2.83 -3.59
N LYS A 317 17.36 2.59 -2.94
CA LYS A 317 16.84 3.41 -1.84
C LYS A 317 16.55 2.59 -0.59
N VAL A 318 16.65 3.20 0.58
CA VAL A 318 15.99 2.70 1.79
C VAL A 318 14.58 3.27 1.81
N ALA A 319 13.58 2.41 1.72
CA ALA A 319 12.19 2.80 1.86
C ALA A 319 11.74 2.56 3.30
N VAL A 320 11.36 3.62 3.99
CA VAL A 320 10.81 3.55 5.35
C VAL A 320 9.35 3.08 5.22
N LEU A 321 9.07 1.91 5.74
CA LEU A 321 7.75 1.27 5.68
C LEU A 321 6.80 1.87 6.71
N ARG A 322 7.33 2.18 7.90
CA ARG A 322 6.59 2.79 9.00
C ARG A 322 7.52 3.66 9.84
N LEU A 323 7.09 4.85 10.18
CA LEU A 323 7.85 5.78 11.00
C LEU A 323 6.95 6.40 12.06
N ARG A 324 7.27 6.15 13.32
CA ARG A 324 6.61 6.77 14.47
C ARG A 324 7.63 7.35 15.43
N PHE A 325 7.39 8.55 15.88
CA PHE A 325 8.24 9.24 16.85
C PHE A 325 7.39 10.09 17.81
N THR A 326 7.86 10.23 19.03
CA THR A 326 7.19 10.98 20.10
C THR A 326 7.91 12.30 20.43
N SER A 327 9.07 12.52 19.81
CA SER A 327 9.85 13.76 19.98
C SER A 327 10.76 13.99 18.79
N ALA A 328 11.23 15.23 18.62
CA ALA A 328 12.24 15.59 17.62
C ALA A 328 13.56 14.83 17.83
N THR A 329 13.92 14.53 19.09
CA THR A 329 15.12 13.73 19.40
C THR A 329 14.96 12.29 18.90
N ALA A 330 13.82 11.65 19.16
CA ALA A 330 13.53 10.30 18.65
C ALA A 330 13.49 10.27 17.12
N PHE A 331 12.91 11.31 16.49
CA PHE A 331 12.93 11.47 15.05
C PHE A 331 14.36 11.52 14.50
N ALA A 332 15.23 12.35 15.11
CA ALA A 332 16.63 12.47 14.71
C ALA A 332 17.40 11.15 14.83
N GLN A 333 17.15 10.38 15.89
CA GLN A 333 17.75 9.07 16.12
C GLN A 333 17.32 8.06 15.07
N LEU A 334 16.02 7.96 14.77
CA LEU A 334 15.47 7.06 13.77
C LEU A 334 15.94 7.39 12.36
N VAL A 335 15.84 8.67 11.96
CA VAL A 335 16.31 9.13 10.64
C VAL A 335 17.82 8.97 10.49
N GLY A 336 18.60 9.32 11.52
CA GLY A 336 20.05 9.12 11.54
C GLY A 336 20.42 7.65 11.32
N THR A 337 19.72 6.74 11.97
CA THR A 337 19.90 5.28 11.79
C THR A 337 19.55 4.82 10.37
N VAL A 338 18.41 5.25 9.82
CA VAL A 338 18.01 4.89 8.46
C VAL A 338 19.04 5.42 7.44
N ARG A 339 19.54 6.64 7.60
CA ARG A 339 20.60 7.23 6.76
C ARG A 339 21.92 6.48 6.88
N GLN A 340 22.27 6.01 8.09
CA GLN A 340 23.44 5.17 8.33
C GLN A 340 23.31 3.83 7.60
N GLN A 341 22.17 3.17 7.70
CA GLN A 341 21.89 1.92 6.99
C GLN A 341 21.98 2.12 5.47
N ALA A 342 21.49 3.24 4.95
CA ALA A 342 21.62 3.55 3.54
C ALA A 342 23.09 3.70 3.11
N ALA A 343 23.94 4.33 3.92
CA ALA A 343 25.36 4.46 3.64
C ALA A 343 26.08 3.11 3.69
N GLU A 344 25.79 2.29 4.71
CA GLU A 344 26.40 0.98 4.93
C GLU A 344 26.12 0.01 3.77
N PHE A 345 24.87 -0.01 3.26
CA PHE A 345 24.45 -0.90 2.18
C PHE A 345 24.47 -0.25 0.79
N GLY A 346 25.14 0.89 0.64
CA GLY A 346 25.38 1.54 -0.66
C GLY A 346 24.13 2.04 -1.38
N MET A 347 23.09 2.39 -0.63
CA MET A 347 21.90 3.02 -1.16
C MET A 347 22.16 4.47 -1.55
N LYS A 348 21.38 5.03 -2.47
CA LYS A 348 21.56 6.41 -2.94
C LYS A 348 20.73 7.42 -2.14
N LYS A 349 19.63 6.99 -1.52
CA LYS A 349 18.70 7.83 -0.77
C LYS A 349 17.87 7.03 0.24
N CYS A 350 17.25 7.74 1.18
CA CYS A 350 16.19 7.24 2.04
C CYS A 350 14.90 7.98 1.73
N VAL A 351 13.76 7.30 1.86
CA VAL A 351 12.44 7.88 1.57
C VAL A 351 11.44 7.45 2.64
N ALA A 352 10.70 8.40 3.20
CA ALA A 352 9.55 8.12 4.06
C ALA A 352 8.31 8.86 3.55
N TRP A 353 7.21 8.13 3.35
CA TRP A 353 5.95 8.71 2.89
C TRP A 353 5.15 9.31 4.03
N ASN A 354 4.53 10.45 3.77
CA ASN A 354 3.56 11.11 4.64
C ASN A 354 4.03 11.25 6.10
N VAL A 355 5.28 11.67 6.30
CA VAL A 355 5.84 11.96 7.63
C VAL A 355 4.94 12.95 8.36
N ASP A 356 4.70 12.71 9.64
CA ASP A 356 3.94 13.62 10.50
C ASP A 356 4.72 14.93 10.74
N LEU A 357 4.48 15.89 9.85
CA LEU A 357 5.14 17.20 9.88
C LEU A 357 4.69 18.05 11.08
N ALA A 358 3.44 17.89 11.50
CA ALA A 358 2.88 18.67 12.61
C ALA A 358 3.59 18.34 13.93
N SER A 359 3.91 17.08 14.17
CA SER A 359 4.69 16.64 15.33
C SER A 359 6.15 17.16 15.33
N LEU A 360 6.62 17.68 14.19
CA LEU A 360 7.92 18.33 14.05
C LEU A 360 7.83 19.87 14.07
N GLY A 361 6.63 20.42 14.30
CA GLY A 361 6.41 21.87 14.25
C GLY A 361 6.52 22.46 12.85
N VAL A 362 6.35 21.64 11.80
CA VAL A 362 6.40 22.08 10.41
C VAL A 362 4.99 22.35 9.91
N GLU A 363 4.70 23.60 9.65
CA GLU A 363 3.45 24.05 9.01
C GLU A 363 3.75 24.52 7.59
N LEU A 364 2.95 24.01 6.65
CA LEU A 364 3.06 24.38 5.24
C LEU A 364 2.16 25.59 4.94
N THR A 365 2.77 26.66 4.47
CA THR A 365 2.03 27.81 3.95
C THR A 365 1.34 27.46 2.61
N LYS A 366 0.50 28.36 2.13
CA LYS A 366 -0.09 28.17 0.80
C LYS A 366 0.97 28.18 -0.29
N GLU A 367 1.97 29.05 -0.18
CA GLU A 367 3.10 29.12 -1.11
C GLU A 367 3.88 27.81 -1.14
N ASP A 368 4.04 27.14 0.01
CA ASP A 368 4.68 25.81 0.05
C ASP A 368 3.86 24.76 -0.67
N GLN A 369 2.56 24.79 -0.46
CA GLN A 369 1.65 23.84 -1.13
C GLN A 369 1.66 24.06 -2.64
N ASP A 370 1.58 25.30 -3.09
CA ASP A 370 1.64 25.67 -4.50
C ASP A 370 3.01 25.29 -5.11
N ALA A 371 4.12 25.47 -4.38
CA ALA A 371 5.44 25.07 -4.82
C ALA A 371 5.57 23.54 -4.95
N LEU A 372 5.11 22.79 -3.96
CA LEU A 372 5.06 21.32 -4.03
C LEU A 372 4.21 20.86 -5.21
N GLU A 373 3.05 21.47 -5.42
CA GLU A 373 2.20 21.19 -6.57
C GLU A 373 2.86 21.50 -7.92
N GLN A 374 3.82 22.41 -7.97
CA GLN A 374 4.66 22.67 -9.13
C GLN A 374 5.89 21.75 -9.23
N GLY A 375 6.04 20.79 -8.31
CA GLY A 375 7.16 19.86 -8.27
C GLY A 375 8.44 20.42 -7.64
N VAL A 376 8.34 21.55 -6.91
CA VAL A 376 9.48 22.12 -6.21
C VAL A 376 9.79 21.29 -4.97
N ARG A 377 11.07 20.95 -4.80
CA ARG A 377 11.61 20.29 -3.62
C ARG A 377 11.82 21.32 -2.52
N LEU A 378 11.13 21.18 -1.37
CA LEU A 378 11.28 22.13 -0.26
C LEU A 378 12.40 21.71 0.68
N GLU A 379 13.48 22.49 0.65
CA GLU A 379 14.66 22.29 1.51
C GLU A 379 14.66 23.21 2.74
N ARG A 380 13.77 24.19 2.81
CA ARG A 380 13.73 25.15 3.94
C ARG A 380 13.39 24.50 5.29
N PHE A 381 12.90 23.28 5.29
CA PHE A 381 12.60 22.49 6.50
C PHE A 381 13.71 21.53 6.91
N GLN A 382 14.90 21.63 6.32
CA GLN A 382 16.01 20.69 6.55
C GLN A 382 16.38 20.52 8.01
N GLU A 383 16.34 21.60 8.81
CA GLU A 383 16.64 21.52 10.25
C GLU A 383 15.62 20.61 10.96
N ALA A 384 14.32 20.84 10.79
CA ALA A 384 13.27 20.02 11.38
C ALA A 384 13.26 18.59 10.81
N LEU A 385 13.58 18.44 9.52
CA LEU A 385 13.60 17.17 8.81
C LEU A 385 14.97 16.46 8.83
N GLN A 386 15.89 16.86 9.70
CA GLN A 386 17.20 16.21 9.88
C GLN A 386 18.00 16.08 8.56
N GLY A 387 18.09 17.18 7.81
CA GLY A 387 18.72 17.22 6.48
C GLY A 387 17.87 16.70 5.33
N GLY A 388 16.61 16.40 5.58
CA GLY A 388 15.67 15.93 4.56
C GLY A 388 15.02 17.07 3.79
N ALA A 389 14.49 16.75 2.61
CA ALA A 389 13.67 17.65 1.82
C ALA A 389 12.27 17.07 1.62
N LEU A 390 11.27 17.93 1.71
CA LEU A 390 9.87 17.55 1.43
C LEU A 390 9.63 17.62 -0.08
N VAL A 391 9.02 16.57 -0.62
CA VAL A 391 8.74 16.41 -2.04
C VAL A 391 7.31 15.91 -2.22
N GLU A 392 6.63 16.37 -3.25
CA GLU A 392 5.35 15.82 -3.70
C GLU A 392 5.58 14.87 -4.87
N ARG A 393 5.08 13.63 -4.75
CA ARG A 393 5.15 12.62 -5.81
C ARG A 393 4.12 12.94 -6.89
N LYS A 394 4.56 12.97 -8.14
CA LYS A 394 3.73 13.26 -9.31
C LYS A 394 4.21 12.50 -10.53
N GLY A 395 3.29 12.31 -11.48
CA GLY A 395 3.61 11.70 -12.74
C GLY A 395 3.80 10.18 -12.66
N LYS A 396 4.43 9.65 -13.67
CA LYS A 396 4.61 8.19 -13.83
C LYS A 396 5.69 7.63 -12.90
N SER A 397 5.52 6.36 -12.54
CA SER A 397 6.48 5.59 -11.74
C SER A 397 6.78 6.20 -10.35
N THR A 398 5.76 6.81 -9.74
CA THR A 398 5.89 7.46 -8.43
C THR A 398 5.04 6.82 -7.35
N SER A 399 4.33 5.74 -7.67
CA SER A 399 3.46 4.99 -6.76
C SER A 399 2.48 5.92 -6.01
N LEU A 400 1.67 6.67 -6.77
CA LEU A 400 0.69 7.59 -6.20
C LEU A 400 -0.41 6.83 -5.48
N PRO A 401 -0.62 7.04 -4.16
CA PRO A 401 -1.71 6.40 -3.45
C PRO A 401 -3.05 6.98 -3.92
N ALA A 402 -3.97 6.11 -4.27
CA ALA A 402 -5.31 6.49 -4.68
C ALA A 402 -6.35 5.64 -3.96
N LEU A 403 -7.46 6.28 -3.55
CA LEU A 403 -8.49 5.73 -2.68
C LEU A 403 -9.86 5.83 -3.35
N ALA A 404 -10.60 4.74 -3.32
CA ALA A 404 -12.04 4.69 -3.58
C ALA A 404 -12.77 4.34 -2.28
N TRP A 405 -13.73 5.18 -1.87
CA TRP A 405 -14.54 4.97 -0.67
C TRP A 405 -15.94 4.54 -1.06
N TYR A 406 -16.41 3.40 -0.56
CA TYR A 406 -17.69 2.78 -0.91
C TYR A 406 -18.74 2.90 0.19
N SER A 407 -18.29 2.99 1.44
CA SER A 407 -19.20 3.09 2.57
C SER A 407 -19.92 4.43 2.61
N ASP A 408 -21.06 4.44 3.28
CA ASP A 408 -21.84 5.67 3.47
C ASP A 408 -21.00 6.77 4.10
N LYS A 409 -21.10 7.95 3.53
CA LYS A 409 -20.60 9.18 4.13
C LYS A 409 -21.66 10.28 3.98
N GLN A 410 -21.73 11.15 4.96
CA GLN A 410 -22.59 12.32 4.87
C GLN A 410 -22.01 13.30 3.85
N ARG A 411 -22.89 14.12 3.27
CA ARG A 411 -22.47 15.14 2.28
C ARG A 411 -21.52 16.14 2.96
N GLY A 412 -20.32 16.27 2.43
CA GLY A 412 -19.30 17.18 2.95
C GLY A 412 -18.29 16.54 3.91
N GLU A 413 -18.50 15.30 4.38
CA GLU A 413 -17.49 14.60 5.16
C GLU A 413 -16.23 14.35 4.34
N ARG A 414 -15.08 14.64 4.94
CA ARG A 414 -13.77 14.30 4.40
C ARG A 414 -13.40 12.87 4.79
N ILE A 415 -12.58 12.24 3.97
CA ILE A 415 -11.93 10.97 4.30
C ILE A 415 -10.46 11.26 4.56
N GLU A 416 -9.96 10.85 5.71
CA GLU A 416 -8.56 10.96 6.10
C GLU A 416 -7.96 9.57 6.28
N TRP A 417 -7.03 9.23 5.40
CA TRP A 417 -6.20 8.03 5.54
C TRP A 417 -4.99 8.39 6.40
N ILE A 418 -5.06 8.10 7.69
CA ILE A 418 -3.94 8.32 8.60
C ILE A 418 -2.89 7.22 8.43
N CYS A 419 -1.62 7.57 8.63
CA CYS A 419 -0.50 6.64 8.48
C CYS A 419 -0.47 5.94 7.10
N ASN A 420 -0.81 6.68 6.03
CA ASN A 420 -0.66 6.23 4.65
C ASN A 420 0.83 6.22 4.28
N GLU A 421 1.53 5.18 4.73
CA GLU A 421 2.97 5.04 4.57
C GLU A 421 3.33 3.90 3.60
N TYR A 422 4.63 3.78 3.26
CA TYR A 422 5.11 2.81 2.26
C TYR A 422 4.80 1.34 2.65
N GLY A 423 4.67 1.05 3.93
CA GLY A 423 4.38 -0.30 4.44
C GLY A 423 3.07 -0.92 3.94
N TRP A 424 2.20 -0.14 3.33
CA TRP A 424 0.94 -0.61 2.75
C TRP A 424 0.98 -0.81 1.24
N TRP A 425 2.11 -0.47 0.59
CA TRP A 425 2.34 -0.73 -0.83
C TRP A 425 2.32 -2.24 -1.16
N CYS A 426 1.80 -2.60 -2.36
CA CYS A 426 1.83 -3.95 -2.91
C CYS A 426 1.91 -3.95 -4.44
#